data_b79b0bf2137cacfb40e313d0cf2b67f1
#
_entry.id   b79b0bf2137cacfb40e313d0cf2b67f1
#
_cell.length_a   1.000
_cell.length_b   1.000
_cell.length_c   1.000
_cell.angle_alpha   90.00
_cell.angle_beta   90.00
_cell.angle_gamma   90.00
#
_symmetry.space_group_name_H-M   'P 1'
#
loop_
_entity.id
_entity.type
_entity.pdbx_description
1 polymer ?
#
loop_
_entity_poly.entity_id
_entity_poly.type
_entity_poly.pdbx_seq_one_letter_code
_entity_poly.pdbx_strand_id
1 'polypeptide(L)'
;LVDLLDQKAARRGIKGDKPLAHATGELVCLDAVTGKPAWQNKKDIFGTVLVFSQQHDMLLMSYQSTRFKLPSEVGGRMAVFRASEGYRAWDKKVEYVTRPLVNDRMIITQPARLDLLTGEDEPWSFKRSYGCGQLAGSKNLLLFRSATVGYVDFTRKAGTENFGGIRPGCWVNALPAGGLVFIPDASAGCRCSYQNRSWVALQGPDAVVDGP
;
A
#
# COMPACT_ATOMS: atom_id res chain seq x y z
N LEU A 1 -5.74 14.68 0.35
CA LEU A 1 -5.24 15.70 -0.58
C LEU A 1 -4.11 16.45 0.11
N VAL A 2 -2.88 15.97 -0.03
CA VAL A 2 -1.71 16.80 0.25
C VAL A 2 -1.70 17.84 -0.87
N ASP A 3 -2.09 19.03 -0.55
CA ASP A 3 -2.22 20.11 -1.49
C ASP A 3 -0.86 20.37 -2.17
N LEU A 4 -0.86 20.54 -3.49
CA LEU A 4 0.32 20.96 -4.23
C LEU A 4 0.90 22.29 -3.74
N LEU A 5 0.10 23.08 -3.05
CA LEU A 5 0.50 24.30 -2.35
C LEU A 5 1.44 23.99 -1.17
N ASP A 6 1.21 22.91 -0.42
CA ASP A 6 2.05 22.49 0.69
C ASP A 6 3.42 22.00 0.23
N GLN A 7 3.52 21.39 -0.94
CA GLN A 7 4.82 21.00 -1.49
C GLN A 7 5.67 22.21 -1.89
N LYS A 8 5.05 23.27 -2.40
CA LYS A 8 5.77 24.53 -2.69
C LYS A 8 6.13 25.28 -1.42
N ALA A 9 5.24 25.29 -0.44
CA ALA A 9 5.49 25.89 0.88
C ALA A 9 6.57 25.09 1.63
N ALA A 10 6.52 23.77 1.61
CA ALA A 10 7.54 22.90 2.19
C ALA A 10 8.91 23.08 1.54
N ARG A 11 8.98 23.20 0.20
CA ARG A 11 10.24 23.51 -0.49
C ARG A 11 10.82 24.88 -0.14
N ARG A 12 9.96 25.86 0.18
CA ARG A 12 10.40 27.17 0.67
C ARG A 12 10.82 27.12 2.13
N GLY A 13 10.16 26.29 2.95
CA GLY A 13 10.48 26.07 4.36
C GLY A 13 11.80 25.33 4.59
N ILE A 14 12.27 24.53 3.63
CA ILE A 14 13.59 23.88 3.70
C ILE A 14 14.74 24.91 3.71
N LYS A 15 14.51 26.13 3.24
CA LYS A 15 15.48 27.24 3.29
C LYS A 15 15.36 28.12 4.51
N GLY A 16 14.43 27.87 5.40
CA GLY A 16 14.19 28.67 6.62
C GLY A 16 14.04 27.78 7.84
N ASP A 17 14.61 28.19 8.96
CA ASP A 17 14.75 27.46 10.22
C ASP A 17 13.46 27.15 11.01
N LYS A 18 12.28 27.26 10.41
CA LYS A 18 11.02 26.95 11.10
C LYS A 18 10.39 25.69 10.53
N PRO A 19 10.20 24.63 11.34
CA PRO A 19 9.42 23.48 10.93
C PRO A 19 7.99 23.93 10.63
N LEU A 20 7.46 23.52 9.48
CA LEU A 20 6.04 23.69 9.17
C LEU A 20 5.22 22.93 10.21
N ALA A 21 4.22 23.60 10.80
CA ALA A 21 3.26 22.90 11.65
C ALA A 21 2.60 21.78 10.84
N HIS A 22 2.49 20.60 11.44
CA HIS A 22 1.79 19.48 10.82
C HIS A 22 0.34 19.90 10.56
N ALA A 23 -0.06 19.92 9.30
CA ALA A 23 -1.45 20.06 8.96
C ALA A 23 -2.18 18.81 9.48
N THR A 24 -3.07 18.99 10.44
CA THR A 24 -3.99 17.93 10.85
C THR A 24 -5.11 17.86 9.83
N GLY A 25 -5.31 16.67 9.27
CA GLY A 25 -6.41 16.41 8.35
C GLY A 25 -7.73 16.19 9.10
N GLU A 26 -8.76 15.97 8.32
CA GLU A 26 -10.07 15.57 8.80
C GLU A 26 -10.47 14.27 8.10
N LEU A 27 -10.93 13.28 8.87
CA LEU A 27 -11.51 12.04 8.37
C LEU A 27 -13.03 12.16 8.47
N VAL A 28 -13.70 12.06 7.33
CA VAL A 28 -15.16 12.20 7.24
C VAL A 28 -15.74 10.99 6.55
N CYS A 29 -16.75 10.38 7.15
CA CYS A 29 -17.61 9.40 6.51
C CYS A 29 -18.90 10.08 6.06
N LEU A 30 -19.24 9.92 4.79
CA LEU A 30 -20.45 10.49 4.21
C LEU A 30 -21.45 9.37 3.92
N ASP A 31 -22.71 9.63 4.21
CA ASP A 31 -23.80 8.81 3.69
C ASP A 31 -23.85 8.95 2.16
N ALA A 32 -23.79 7.84 1.44
CA ALA A 32 -23.66 7.84 -0.01
C ALA A 32 -24.91 8.34 -0.75
N VAL A 33 -26.09 8.30 -0.10
CA VAL A 33 -27.36 8.72 -0.69
C VAL A 33 -27.59 10.21 -0.47
N THR A 34 -27.34 10.67 0.75
CA THR A 34 -27.68 12.05 1.16
C THR A 34 -26.49 13.00 1.08
N GLY A 35 -25.27 12.48 1.00
CA GLY A 35 -24.03 13.26 1.06
C GLY A 35 -23.77 13.89 2.44
N LYS A 36 -24.58 13.60 3.45
CA LYS A 36 -24.41 14.14 4.80
C LYS A 36 -23.35 13.37 5.57
N PRO A 37 -22.57 14.05 6.45
CA PRO A 37 -21.66 13.36 7.34
C PRO A 37 -22.39 12.38 8.27
N ALA A 38 -21.99 11.11 8.23
CA ALA A 38 -22.39 10.12 9.21
C ALA A 38 -21.56 10.28 10.50
N TRP A 39 -20.26 10.54 10.34
CA TRP A 39 -19.36 10.90 11.43
C TRP A 39 -18.15 11.70 10.91
N GLN A 40 -17.47 12.39 11.81
CA GLN A 40 -16.26 13.16 11.55
C GLN A 40 -15.25 12.93 12.68
N ASN A 41 -13.97 12.86 12.30
CA ASN A 41 -12.86 12.78 13.25
C ASN A 41 -11.76 13.76 12.81
N LYS A 42 -11.43 14.73 13.70
CA LYS A 42 -10.40 15.76 13.48
C LYS A 42 -9.17 15.53 14.36
N LYS A 43 -9.21 14.51 15.23
CA LYS A 43 -8.17 14.29 16.21
C LYS A 43 -6.99 13.55 15.59
N ASP A 44 -5.91 14.30 15.34
CA ASP A 44 -4.61 13.77 14.92
C ASP A 44 -4.71 12.88 13.67
N ILE A 45 -5.33 13.42 12.61
CA ILE A 45 -5.45 12.78 11.31
C ILE A 45 -4.20 13.14 10.50
N PHE A 46 -3.30 12.19 10.34
CA PHE A 46 -1.99 12.38 9.74
C PHE A 46 -1.82 11.70 8.38
N GLY A 47 -2.62 10.69 8.08
CA GLY A 47 -2.43 9.83 6.93
C GLY A 47 -3.20 10.29 5.70
N THR A 48 -2.63 10.01 4.54
CA THR A 48 -3.24 10.30 3.23
C THR A 48 -3.56 9.03 2.43
N VAL A 49 -3.12 7.88 2.93
CA VAL A 49 -3.42 6.57 2.36
C VAL A 49 -4.40 5.86 3.26
N LEU A 50 -5.57 5.57 2.72
CA LEU A 50 -6.65 4.87 3.41
C LEU A 50 -6.88 3.52 2.74
N VAL A 51 -7.06 2.48 3.55
CA VAL A 51 -7.44 1.15 3.11
C VAL A 51 -8.59 0.67 3.96
N PHE A 52 -9.71 0.34 3.33
CA PHE A 52 -10.91 -0.11 4.00
C PHE A 52 -11.07 -1.63 3.92
N SER A 53 -11.33 -2.24 5.06
CA SER A 53 -11.74 -3.63 5.18
C SER A 53 -13.22 -3.70 5.54
N GLN A 54 -14.06 -3.99 4.56
CA GLN A 54 -15.49 -4.13 4.77
C GLN A 54 -15.80 -5.31 5.70
N GLN A 55 -15.08 -6.42 5.54
CA GLN A 55 -15.27 -7.64 6.32
C GLN A 55 -15.11 -7.41 7.83
N HIS A 56 -14.16 -6.57 8.21
CA HIS A 56 -13.83 -6.31 9.61
C HIS A 56 -14.32 -4.94 10.11
N ASP A 57 -14.94 -4.15 9.26
CA ASP A 57 -15.36 -2.77 9.56
C ASP A 57 -14.18 -1.91 10.05
N MET A 58 -13.03 -2.04 9.40
CA MET A 58 -11.80 -1.34 9.78
C MET A 58 -11.29 -0.45 8.65
N LEU A 59 -10.86 0.74 9.02
CA LEU A 59 -10.23 1.70 8.14
C LEU A 59 -8.78 1.94 8.59
N LEU A 60 -7.82 1.40 7.85
CA LEU A 60 -6.40 1.66 8.07
C LEU A 60 -6.03 3.01 7.47
N MET A 61 -5.40 3.86 8.26
CA MET A 61 -4.76 5.10 7.85
C MET A 61 -3.26 4.97 7.96
N SER A 62 -2.58 5.31 6.88
CA SER A 62 -1.12 5.33 6.80
C SER A 62 -0.61 6.54 6.01
N TYR A 63 0.67 6.80 6.10
CA TYR A 63 1.33 7.85 5.34
C TYR A 63 2.60 7.28 4.70
N GLN A 64 2.65 7.27 3.40
CA GLN A 64 3.86 6.92 2.68
C GLN A 64 4.69 8.17 2.44
N SER A 65 5.84 8.25 3.10
CA SER A 65 6.77 9.35 2.92
C SER A 65 7.22 9.47 1.47
N THR A 66 7.41 10.69 1.02
CA THR A 66 8.00 10.96 -0.28
C THR A 66 9.51 10.71 -0.24
N ARG A 67 10.14 10.65 -1.40
CA ARG A 67 11.62 10.59 -1.49
C ARG A 67 12.32 11.79 -0.86
N PHE A 68 11.60 12.88 -0.63
CA PHE A 68 12.15 14.14 -0.11
C PHE A 68 12.26 14.15 1.41
N LYS A 69 11.57 13.23 2.11
CA LYS A 69 11.55 13.12 3.57
C LYS A 69 11.38 14.49 4.24
N LEU A 70 10.31 15.20 3.86
CA LEU A 70 10.03 16.52 4.39
C LEU A 70 9.69 16.44 5.88
N PRO A 71 10.01 17.47 6.69
CA PRO A 71 9.65 17.49 8.12
C PRO A 71 8.14 17.37 8.40
N SER A 72 7.30 17.76 7.43
CA SER A 72 5.85 17.62 7.49
C SER A 72 5.34 16.18 7.22
N GLU A 73 6.21 15.29 6.77
CA GLU A 73 5.84 13.91 6.47
C GLU A 73 5.85 13.06 7.74
N VAL A 74 4.69 12.55 8.11
CA VAL A 74 4.49 11.71 9.30
C VAL A 74 4.61 10.23 8.94
N GLY A 75 5.76 9.84 8.35
CA GLY A 75 6.08 8.44 8.08
C GLY A 75 6.28 7.63 9.36
N GLY A 76 6.38 6.32 9.23
CA GLY A 76 6.66 5.43 10.37
C GLY A 76 5.51 5.35 11.39
N ARG A 77 4.26 5.51 10.95
CA ARG A 77 3.07 5.43 11.81
C ARG A 77 1.87 4.87 11.05
N MET A 78 1.05 4.11 11.73
CA MET A 78 -0.24 3.63 11.26
C MET A 78 -1.30 3.83 12.35
N ALA A 79 -2.54 4.06 11.93
CA ALA A 79 -3.69 4.07 12.82
C ALA A 79 -4.86 3.34 12.14
N VAL A 80 -5.66 2.65 12.93
CA VAL A 80 -6.86 1.97 12.46
C VAL A 80 -8.07 2.51 13.20
N PHE A 81 -9.13 2.73 12.44
CA PHE A 81 -10.41 3.24 12.93
C PHE A 81 -11.50 2.22 12.70
N ARG A 82 -12.51 2.20 13.58
CA ARG A 82 -13.79 1.55 13.30
C ARG A 82 -14.48 2.37 12.20
N ALA A 83 -14.70 1.76 11.04
CA ALA A 83 -15.18 2.53 9.89
C ALA A 83 -16.63 2.98 10.02
N SER A 84 -17.48 2.20 10.66
CA SER A 84 -18.88 2.56 10.93
C SER A 84 -19.06 3.70 11.95
N GLU A 85 -18.11 3.88 12.88
CA GLU A 85 -18.24 4.78 14.02
C GLU A 85 -17.20 5.91 14.05
N GLY A 86 -16.10 5.78 13.33
CA GLY A 86 -15.05 6.79 13.22
C GLY A 86 -14.12 6.92 14.43
N TYR A 87 -14.23 6.06 15.44
CA TYR A 87 -13.29 6.08 16.55
C TYR A 87 -12.01 5.33 16.22
N ARG A 88 -10.91 5.77 16.80
CA ARG A 88 -9.60 5.14 16.62
C ARG A 88 -9.48 3.89 17.48
N ALA A 89 -9.36 2.72 16.84
CA ALA A 89 -9.20 1.45 17.52
C ALA A 89 -7.78 1.29 18.07
N TRP A 90 -6.77 1.63 17.26
CA TRP A 90 -5.38 1.64 17.70
C TRP A 90 -4.53 2.60 16.86
N ASP A 91 -3.32 2.90 17.35
CA ASP A 91 -2.33 3.79 16.75
C ASP A 91 -0.94 3.34 17.19
N LYS A 92 -0.04 3.18 16.23
CA LYS A 92 1.29 2.62 16.50
C LYS A 92 2.35 3.23 15.60
N LYS A 93 3.56 3.40 16.14
CA LYS A 93 4.76 3.62 15.33
C LYS A 93 5.15 2.32 14.64
N VAL A 94 5.27 2.37 13.32
CA VAL A 94 5.60 1.22 12.47
C VAL A 94 6.49 1.70 11.34
N GLU A 95 7.67 1.14 11.21
CA GLU A 95 8.54 1.43 10.09
C GLU A 95 8.09 0.66 8.84
N TYR A 96 7.87 1.36 7.75
CA TYR A 96 7.50 0.75 6.46
C TYR A 96 7.92 1.63 5.28
N VAL A 97 8.18 0.98 4.15
CA VAL A 97 8.64 1.64 2.90
C VAL A 97 7.69 1.44 1.72
N THR A 98 6.66 0.62 1.87
CA THR A 98 5.62 0.40 0.85
C THR A 98 4.26 0.78 1.38
N ARG A 99 3.31 1.08 0.50
CA ARG A 99 1.91 1.24 0.92
C ARG A 99 1.43 -0.06 1.55
N PRO A 100 0.82 0.01 2.73
CA PRO A 100 0.22 -1.16 3.35
C PRO A 100 -0.92 -1.72 2.51
N LEU A 101 -1.01 -3.04 2.47
CA LEU A 101 -2.14 -3.79 1.98
C LEU A 101 -2.88 -4.40 3.16
N VAL A 102 -4.19 -4.54 3.04
CA VAL A 102 -4.99 -5.33 3.97
C VAL A 102 -5.45 -6.59 3.27
N ASN A 103 -5.13 -7.74 3.84
CA ASN A 103 -5.57 -9.05 3.38
C ASN A 103 -6.14 -9.82 4.55
N ASP A 104 -7.47 -9.94 4.60
CA ASP A 104 -8.22 -10.40 5.75
C ASP A 104 -7.83 -9.62 7.02
N ARG A 105 -7.28 -10.27 8.03
CA ARG A 105 -6.78 -9.64 9.26
C ARG A 105 -5.35 -9.11 9.18
N MET A 106 -4.65 -9.37 8.10
CA MET A 106 -3.24 -8.98 7.96
C MET A 106 -3.10 -7.61 7.33
N ILE A 107 -2.36 -6.73 7.99
CA ILE A 107 -1.75 -5.57 7.36
C ILE A 107 -0.37 -5.99 6.88
N ILE A 108 -0.15 -5.94 5.58
CA ILE A 108 1.10 -6.37 4.95
C ILE A 108 1.80 -5.16 4.37
N THR A 109 3.04 -4.97 4.75
CA THR A 109 3.92 -3.95 4.21
C THR A 109 5.37 -4.46 4.18
N GLN A 110 6.31 -3.62 3.85
CA GLN A 110 7.72 -3.94 3.91
C GLN A 110 8.42 -3.04 4.95
N PRO A 111 9.05 -3.60 5.98
CA PRO A 111 9.25 -5.02 6.27
C PRO A 111 8.17 -5.63 7.19
N ALA A 112 7.22 -4.83 7.70
CA ALA A 112 6.32 -5.24 8.78
C ALA A 112 5.07 -5.99 8.30
N ARG A 113 4.56 -6.87 9.15
CA ARG A 113 3.21 -7.44 9.10
C ARG A 113 2.56 -7.29 10.47
N LEU A 114 1.29 -6.87 10.49
CA LEU A 114 0.54 -6.65 11.72
C LEU A 114 -0.86 -7.24 11.63
N ASP A 115 -1.44 -7.54 12.79
CA ASP A 115 -2.89 -7.82 12.88
C ASP A 115 -3.70 -6.52 12.72
N LEU A 116 -4.70 -6.54 11.86
CA LEU A 116 -5.53 -5.38 11.55
C LEU A 116 -6.34 -4.90 12.75
N LEU A 117 -6.81 -5.83 13.59
CA LEU A 117 -7.72 -5.52 14.69
C LEU A 117 -6.99 -5.01 15.93
N THR A 118 -5.79 -5.52 16.18
CA THR A 118 -5.04 -5.24 17.41
C THR A 118 -3.80 -4.37 17.20
N GLY A 119 -3.28 -4.33 15.98
CA GLY A 119 -2.00 -3.67 15.68
C GLY A 119 -0.78 -4.44 16.20
N GLU A 120 -0.94 -5.66 16.66
CA GLU A 120 0.16 -6.50 17.10
C GLU A 120 1.05 -6.93 15.94
N ASP A 121 2.36 -6.99 16.20
CA ASP A 121 3.30 -7.46 15.20
C ASP A 121 3.15 -8.96 15.01
N GLU A 122 3.07 -9.39 13.75
CA GLU A 122 3.05 -10.79 13.40
C GLU A 122 4.39 -11.26 12.84
N PRO A 123 4.80 -12.52 13.13
CA PRO A 123 6.00 -13.08 12.53
C PRO A 123 5.95 -13.00 11.00
N TRP A 124 6.92 -12.34 10.40
CA TRP A 124 6.96 -12.11 8.98
C TRP A 124 8.40 -12.20 8.45
N SER A 125 8.58 -12.99 7.42
CA SER A 125 9.84 -13.03 6.68
C SER A 125 9.58 -12.66 5.23
N PHE A 126 9.84 -11.41 4.89
CA PHE A 126 9.68 -10.87 3.57
C PHE A 126 11.02 -10.38 3.05
N LYS A 127 11.52 -11.03 2.02
CA LYS A 127 12.74 -10.63 1.34
C LYS A 127 12.42 -10.16 -0.06
N ARG A 128 12.77 -8.94 -0.34
CA ARG A 128 12.68 -8.35 -1.67
C ARG A 128 14.10 -8.01 -2.13
N SER A 129 14.51 -8.54 -3.25
CA SER A 129 15.75 -8.13 -3.88
C SER A 129 15.56 -6.77 -4.57
N TYR A 130 16.37 -6.44 -5.53
CA TYR A 130 16.25 -5.17 -6.24
C TYR A 130 14.87 -4.97 -6.89
N GLY A 131 14.21 -3.86 -6.58
CA GLY A 131 12.94 -3.51 -7.23
C GLY A 131 12.25 -2.29 -6.62
N CYS A 132 11.57 -1.53 -7.48
CA CYS A 132 10.70 -0.42 -7.14
C CYS A 132 9.22 -0.85 -7.16
N GLY A 133 8.33 0.06 -6.85
CA GLY A 133 6.89 -0.12 -6.97
C GLY A 133 6.23 -0.69 -5.73
N GLN A 134 4.91 -0.71 -5.81
CA GLN A 134 4.05 -1.11 -4.71
C GLN A 134 3.86 -2.63 -4.67
N LEU A 135 3.46 -3.12 -3.52
CA LEU A 135 2.94 -4.46 -3.37
C LEU A 135 1.54 -4.54 -3.98
N ALA A 136 1.18 -5.68 -4.53
CA ALA A 136 -0.17 -6.02 -4.91
C ALA A 136 -0.55 -7.36 -4.31
N GLY A 137 -1.80 -7.56 -3.94
CA GLY A 137 -2.20 -8.79 -3.25
C GLY A 137 -3.59 -9.26 -3.61
N SER A 138 -3.79 -10.55 -3.46
CA SER A 138 -5.08 -11.22 -3.41
C SER A 138 -5.15 -12.05 -2.14
N LYS A 139 -6.24 -12.79 -1.93
CA LYS A 139 -6.41 -13.65 -0.74
C LYS A 139 -5.20 -14.53 -0.44
N ASN A 140 -4.62 -15.15 -1.46
CA ASN A 140 -3.58 -16.16 -1.30
C ASN A 140 -2.21 -15.76 -1.87
N LEU A 141 -2.10 -14.57 -2.48
CA LEU A 141 -0.91 -14.21 -3.22
C LEU A 141 -0.51 -12.76 -2.98
N LEU A 142 0.74 -12.54 -2.64
CA LEU A 142 1.39 -11.24 -2.63
C LEU A 142 2.34 -11.16 -3.82
N LEU A 143 2.25 -10.06 -4.57
CA LEU A 143 3.03 -9.82 -5.78
C LEU A 143 3.84 -8.54 -5.65
N PHE A 144 5.05 -8.56 -6.17
CA PHE A 144 5.96 -7.41 -6.16
C PHE A 144 7.09 -7.61 -7.17
N ARG A 145 7.85 -6.57 -7.39
CA ARG A 145 9.10 -6.71 -8.14
C ARG A 145 10.24 -7.08 -7.20
N SER A 146 10.94 -8.16 -7.50
CA SER A 146 12.13 -8.65 -6.81
C SER A 146 13.16 -9.10 -7.85
N ALA A 147 13.81 -8.13 -8.51
CA ALA A 147 14.53 -8.26 -9.78
C ALA A 147 13.60 -8.65 -10.94
N THR A 148 12.97 -9.81 -10.88
CA THR A 148 11.85 -10.26 -11.73
C THR A 148 10.52 -10.12 -10.97
N VAL A 149 9.46 -10.78 -11.40
CA VAL A 149 8.21 -10.91 -10.64
C VAL A 149 8.50 -11.74 -9.40
N GLY A 150 8.44 -11.11 -8.24
CA GLY A 150 8.49 -11.77 -6.95
C GLY A 150 7.08 -12.03 -6.43
N TYR A 151 6.92 -13.11 -5.69
CA TYR A 151 5.66 -13.42 -5.04
C TYR A 151 5.84 -14.16 -3.72
N VAL A 152 4.83 -14.06 -2.88
CA VAL A 152 4.65 -14.93 -1.69
C VAL A 152 3.30 -15.60 -1.83
N ASP A 153 3.30 -16.91 -1.79
CA ASP A 153 2.10 -17.72 -1.75
C ASP A 153 1.74 -17.99 -0.28
N PHE A 154 0.65 -17.41 0.20
CA PHE A 154 0.21 -17.55 1.59
C PHE A 154 -0.33 -18.93 1.93
N THR A 155 -0.62 -19.77 0.92
CA THR A 155 -1.03 -21.16 1.14
C THR A 155 0.15 -22.07 1.44
N ARG A 156 1.37 -21.61 1.18
CA ARG A 156 2.63 -22.33 1.40
C ARG A 156 3.56 -21.52 2.30
N LYS A 157 4.43 -22.18 3.02
CA LYS A 157 5.46 -21.55 3.88
C LYS A 157 6.79 -21.37 3.15
N ALA A 158 6.76 -21.14 1.85
CA ALA A 158 7.98 -21.09 1.02
C ALA A 158 8.72 -19.74 1.09
N GLY A 159 8.09 -18.70 1.66
CA GLY A 159 8.66 -17.35 1.68
C GLY A 159 8.59 -16.64 0.33
N THR A 160 9.60 -15.84 -0.01
CA THR A 160 9.66 -15.14 -1.29
C THR A 160 10.19 -16.05 -2.39
N GLU A 161 9.43 -16.17 -3.44
CA GLU A 161 9.78 -16.86 -4.68
C GLU A 161 9.83 -15.84 -5.84
N ASN A 162 10.44 -16.23 -6.96
CA ASN A 162 10.54 -15.41 -8.15
C ASN A 162 10.10 -16.19 -9.40
N PHE A 163 9.26 -15.58 -10.19
CA PHE A 163 8.95 -16.04 -11.53
C PHE A 163 9.97 -15.42 -12.49
N GLY A 164 10.90 -16.24 -12.98
CA GLY A 164 12.00 -15.82 -13.83
C GLY A 164 11.55 -15.29 -15.21
N GLY A 165 12.44 -14.56 -15.89
CA GLY A 165 12.23 -14.14 -17.26
C GLY A 165 11.32 -12.92 -17.46
N ILE A 166 10.52 -12.52 -16.49
CA ILE A 166 9.62 -11.37 -16.58
C ILE A 166 10.04 -10.32 -15.56
N ARG A 167 10.40 -9.15 -16.03
CA ARG A 167 10.74 -8.01 -15.19
C ARG A 167 9.63 -6.97 -15.25
N PRO A 168 8.83 -6.82 -14.19
CA PRO A 168 7.74 -5.86 -14.15
C PRO A 168 8.24 -4.41 -14.07
N GLY A 169 7.34 -3.49 -14.34
CA GLY A 169 7.57 -2.05 -14.26
C GLY A 169 7.91 -1.55 -12.85
N CYS A 170 8.17 -0.24 -12.77
CA CYS A 170 8.56 0.41 -11.52
C CYS A 170 7.39 0.90 -10.68
N TRP A 171 6.22 1.08 -11.25
CA TRP A 171 5.05 1.63 -10.57
C TRP A 171 4.03 0.55 -10.26
N VAL A 172 3.46 -0.05 -11.30
CA VAL A 172 2.58 -1.20 -11.22
C VAL A 172 3.41 -2.41 -11.56
N ASN A 173 3.64 -3.27 -10.57
CA ASN A 173 4.47 -4.45 -10.78
C ASN A 173 3.65 -5.59 -11.40
N ALA A 174 2.57 -5.98 -10.73
CA ALA A 174 1.65 -7.02 -11.14
C ALA A 174 0.30 -6.79 -10.47
N LEU A 175 -0.77 -7.29 -11.06
CA LEU A 175 -2.13 -7.15 -10.55
C LEU A 175 -2.82 -8.51 -10.56
N PRO A 176 -3.17 -9.07 -9.40
CA PRO A 176 -3.99 -10.27 -9.35
C PRO A 176 -5.47 -9.90 -9.53
N ALA A 177 -6.11 -10.43 -10.56
CA ALA A 177 -7.52 -10.21 -10.83
C ALA A 177 -8.12 -11.37 -11.65
N GLY A 178 -9.35 -11.79 -11.33
CA GLY A 178 -10.09 -12.79 -12.11
C GLY A 178 -9.36 -14.13 -12.28
N GLY A 179 -8.62 -14.58 -11.28
CA GLY A 179 -7.82 -15.81 -11.37
C GLY A 179 -6.51 -15.69 -12.16
N LEU A 180 -6.22 -14.49 -12.66
CA LEU A 180 -5.01 -14.21 -13.45
C LEU A 180 -4.07 -13.26 -12.68
N VAL A 181 -2.80 -13.29 -13.08
CA VAL A 181 -1.82 -12.28 -12.70
C VAL A 181 -1.46 -11.46 -13.94
N PHE A 182 -1.87 -10.21 -13.97
CA PHE A 182 -1.56 -9.28 -15.05
C PHE A 182 -0.26 -8.53 -14.75
N ILE A 183 0.63 -8.50 -15.72
CA ILE A 183 1.89 -7.76 -15.64
C ILE A 183 1.90 -6.75 -16.78
N PRO A 184 1.74 -5.44 -16.46
CA PRO A 184 1.73 -4.39 -17.47
C PRO A 184 3.09 -4.24 -18.16
N ASP A 185 3.04 -3.63 -19.34
CA ASP A 185 4.23 -3.14 -20.02
C ASP A 185 5.07 -2.25 -19.10
N ALA A 186 6.37 -2.50 -19.05
CA ALA A 186 7.33 -1.84 -18.18
C ALA A 186 8.15 -0.77 -18.90
N SER A 187 7.89 -0.48 -20.16
CA SER A 187 8.72 0.36 -21.02
C SER A 187 8.67 1.85 -20.71
N ALA A 188 7.66 2.30 -19.95
CA ALA A 188 7.44 3.72 -19.69
C ALA A 188 8.55 4.35 -18.82
N GLY A 189 9.49 5.01 -19.45
CA GLY A 189 10.47 5.91 -18.83
C GLY A 189 11.58 5.26 -18.01
N CYS A 190 11.64 3.94 -17.91
CA CYS A 190 12.66 3.23 -17.15
C CYS A 190 13.77 2.67 -18.06
N ARG A 191 15.03 2.90 -17.70
CA ARG A 191 16.20 2.42 -18.43
C ARG A 191 16.79 1.11 -17.89
N CYS A 192 16.09 0.42 -17.03
CA CYS A 192 16.60 -0.82 -16.47
C CYS A 192 16.62 -1.96 -17.52
N SER A 193 17.55 -2.91 -17.36
CA SER A 193 17.66 -4.08 -18.23
C SER A 193 16.46 -5.02 -18.14
N TYR A 194 16.20 -5.79 -19.19
CA TYR A 194 15.19 -6.86 -19.25
C TYR A 194 13.75 -6.40 -18.98
N GLN A 195 13.39 -5.19 -19.39
CA GLN A 195 12.03 -4.70 -19.27
C GLN A 195 11.06 -5.58 -20.04
N ASN A 196 9.94 -5.93 -19.41
CA ASN A 196 8.80 -6.47 -20.11
C ASN A 196 8.22 -5.38 -21.03
N ARG A 197 8.14 -5.64 -22.32
CA ARG A 197 7.66 -4.69 -23.34
C ARG A 197 6.30 -5.07 -23.91
N SER A 198 5.56 -5.86 -23.18
CA SER A 198 4.21 -6.30 -23.53
C SER A 198 3.39 -6.51 -22.27
N TRP A 199 2.10 -6.57 -22.43
CA TRP A 199 1.23 -7.07 -21.37
C TRP A 199 1.34 -8.59 -21.33
N VAL A 200 1.44 -9.11 -20.12
CA VAL A 200 1.48 -10.55 -19.86
C VAL A 200 0.37 -10.88 -18.87
N ALA A 201 -0.38 -11.92 -19.15
CA ALA A 201 -1.29 -12.55 -18.21
C ALA A 201 -0.78 -13.96 -17.88
N LEU A 202 -0.58 -14.23 -16.59
CA LEU A 202 -0.20 -15.54 -16.09
C LEU A 202 -1.41 -16.19 -15.45
N GLN A 203 -1.60 -17.46 -15.75
CA GLN A 203 -2.67 -18.29 -15.23
C GLN A 203 -2.08 -19.49 -14.49
N GLY A 204 -2.75 -19.97 -13.44
CA GLY A 204 -2.40 -21.24 -12.82
C GLY A 204 -2.59 -22.42 -13.79
N PRO A 205 -1.81 -23.49 -13.67
CA PRO A 205 -1.87 -24.63 -14.58
C PRO A 205 -3.24 -25.31 -14.59
N ASP A 206 -3.97 -25.26 -13.49
CA ASP A 206 -5.28 -25.92 -13.31
C ASP A 206 -6.47 -24.96 -13.51
N ALA A 207 -6.22 -23.71 -13.89
CA ALA A 207 -7.29 -22.74 -14.09
C ALA A 207 -7.95 -23.00 -15.45
N VAL A 208 -9.19 -23.45 -15.43
CA VAL A 208 -10.03 -23.49 -16.63
C VAL A 208 -10.45 -22.05 -16.94
N VAL A 209 -10.02 -21.52 -18.06
CA VAL A 209 -10.62 -20.32 -18.62
C VAL A 209 -11.80 -20.79 -19.45
N ASP A 210 -13.02 -20.60 -18.93
CA ASP A 210 -14.18 -20.69 -19.78
C ASP A 210 -14.01 -19.63 -20.87
N GLY A 211 -13.79 -20.08 -22.08
CA GLY A 211 -13.66 -19.22 -23.25
C GLY A 211 -14.93 -18.40 -23.48
N PRO A 212 -14.86 -17.37 -24.36
CA PRO A 212 -16.00 -16.56 -24.71
C PRO A 212 -17.11 -17.37 -25.35
#